data_f24412d65688cbe4f79ef629ed3f138f
#
_entry.id   f24412d65688cbe4f79ef629ed3f138f
#
_cell.length_a   1.000
_cell.length_b   1.000
_cell.length_c   1.000
_cell.angle_alpha   90.00
_cell.angle_beta   90.00
_cell.angle_gamma   90.00
#
_symmetry.space_group_name_H-M   'P 1'
#
loop_
_entity.id
_entity.type
_entity.pdbx_description
1 polymer ?
#
loop_
_entity_poly.entity_id
_entity_poly.type
_entity_poly.pdbx_seq_one_letter_code
_entity_poly.pdbx_strand_id
1 'polypeptide(L)'
;MALSDAMKALLKGQGYSDAEIAALEKPSVTSTSSTKSTKTGTYTRTQESATVPNDVAIIDNINKVYQQFYGRDASNDELKAELPAARAMYKGSNGQSKSTIQETYKNGVLTDTKYLTADGQDPMLALEDKVKAGLASGQSPVNKLNIPEGPAGKYFVQLKGLAMDNGINLSDDTAKTYAGQIAAGTVDQNTIVNTLRQSAASAFPQYQDQIKSGLDLRSIADPYIQSMSKILEIPSTGINLFDPTIRSALSYTMADGKIGTKSIYDFEKDLRQDPRWQYTQNAKQDVSNSVQKVLQDFGFMG
;
A
#
# COMPACT_ATOMS: atom_id res chain seq x y z
N MET A 1 -20.80 -14.73 21.66
CA MET A 1 -19.69 -15.10 20.75
C MET A 1 -18.62 -15.77 21.58
N ALA A 2 -18.03 -16.87 21.09
CA ALA A 2 -16.89 -17.48 21.78
C ALA A 2 -15.63 -16.59 21.58
N LEU A 3 -14.92 -16.30 22.65
CA LEU A 3 -13.66 -15.57 22.60
C LEU A 3 -12.56 -16.45 21.99
N SER A 4 -11.70 -15.86 21.15
CA SER A 4 -10.51 -16.55 20.66
C SER A 4 -9.54 -16.86 21.81
N ASP A 5 -8.69 -17.88 21.64
CA ASP A 5 -7.71 -18.26 22.67
C ASP A 5 -6.71 -17.13 22.96
N ALA A 6 -6.38 -16.32 21.93
CA ALA A 6 -5.55 -15.13 22.08
C ALA A 6 -6.23 -14.05 22.95
N MET A 7 -7.55 -13.86 22.78
CA MET A 7 -8.34 -12.94 23.57
C MET A 7 -8.44 -13.38 25.02
N LYS A 8 -8.63 -14.70 25.27
CA LYS A 8 -8.63 -15.27 26.62
C LYS A 8 -7.29 -15.09 27.33
N ALA A 9 -6.19 -15.32 26.61
CA ALA A 9 -4.85 -15.10 27.16
C ALA A 9 -4.58 -13.63 27.49
N LEU A 10 -5.06 -12.71 26.67
CA LEU A 10 -4.96 -11.26 26.92
C LEU A 10 -5.72 -10.88 28.22
N LEU A 11 -6.97 -11.30 28.36
CA LEU A 11 -7.80 -11.00 29.52
C LEU A 11 -7.19 -11.60 30.80
N LYS A 12 -6.63 -12.82 30.74
CA LYS A 12 -5.86 -13.40 31.85
C LYS A 12 -4.65 -12.55 32.23
N GLY A 13 -3.91 -12.06 31.25
CA GLY A 13 -2.75 -11.17 31.45
C GLY A 13 -3.13 -9.81 32.09
N GLN A 14 -4.41 -9.44 32.03
CA GLN A 14 -4.97 -8.25 32.67
C GLN A 14 -5.62 -8.52 34.04
N GLY A 15 -5.52 -9.73 34.54
CA GLY A 15 -5.99 -10.10 35.88
C GLY A 15 -7.41 -10.66 35.93
N TYR A 16 -8.04 -10.96 34.79
CA TYR A 16 -9.34 -11.63 34.76
C TYR A 16 -9.19 -13.11 35.09
N SER A 17 -10.05 -13.62 35.97
CA SER A 17 -10.19 -15.05 36.25
C SER A 17 -10.88 -15.77 35.11
N ASP A 18 -10.69 -17.10 35.02
CA ASP A 18 -11.39 -17.93 34.02
C ASP A 18 -12.92 -17.83 34.12
N ALA A 19 -13.45 -17.62 35.34
CA ALA A 19 -14.89 -17.44 35.57
C ALA A 19 -15.42 -16.11 35.00
N GLU A 20 -14.64 -15.02 35.12
CA GLU A 20 -14.97 -13.71 34.56
C GLU A 20 -14.88 -13.75 33.02
N ILE A 21 -13.88 -14.42 32.47
CA ILE A 21 -13.72 -14.62 31.02
C ILE A 21 -14.92 -15.43 30.48
N ALA A 22 -15.32 -16.50 31.16
CA ALA A 22 -16.49 -17.30 30.79
C ALA A 22 -17.79 -16.51 30.91
N ALA A 23 -17.89 -15.59 31.86
CA ALA A 23 -19.04 -14.69 31.97
C ALA A 23 -19.14 -13.69 30.81
N LEU A 24 -17.98 -13.25 30.24
CA LEU A 24 -17.92 -12.39 29.07
C LEU A 24 -18.33 -13.11 27.76
N GLU A 25 -18.20 -14.44 27.72
CA GLU A 25 -18.66 -15.27 26.58
C GLU A 25 -20.18 -15.43 26.54
N LYS A 26 -20.86 -15.29 27.69
CA LYS A 26 -22.31 -15.33 27.74
C LYS A 26 -22.87 -13.99 27.24
N PRO A 27 -23.79 -13.99 26.22
CA PRO A 27 -24.43 -12.77 25.81
C PRO A 27 -25.16 -12.20 27.04
N SER A 28 -24.86 -10.96 27.43
CA SER A 28 -25.66 -10.20 28.39
C SER A 28 -27.02 -9.91 27.74
N VAL A 29 -27.95 -10.85 27.88
CA VAL A 29 -29.33 -10.68 27.43
C VAL A 29 -30.05 -9.81 28.47
N THR A 30 -29.84 -8.50 28.41
CA THR A 30 -30.85 -7.61 28.92
C THR A 30 -31.89 -7.50 27.80
N SER A 31 -32.93 -8.34 27.90
CA SER A 31 -34.05 -8.34 26.99
C SER A 31 -34.80 -7.01 27.08
N THR A 32 -34.47 -6.09 26.21
CA THR A 32 -35.41 -5.06 25.81
C THR A 32 -36.14 -5.58 24.57
N SER A 33 -37.46 -5.72 24.65
CA SER A 33 -38.33 -6.22 23.61
C SER A 33 -38.01 -5.52 22.28
N SER A 34 -37.45 -6.26 21.34
CA SER A 34 -37.25 -5.78 19.98
C SER A 34 -38.58 -5.78 19.25
N THR A 35 -39.27 -4.67 19.24
CA THR A 35 -40.35 -4.40 18.28
C THR A 35 -39.68 -4.41 16.91
N LYS A 36 -40.03 -5.43 16.09
CA LYS A 36 -39.53 -5.57 14.72
C LYS A 36 -39.97 -4.32 13.94
N SER A 37 -39.05 -3.42 13.68
CA SER A 37 -39.32 -2.17 12.93
C SER A 37 -39.51 -2.54 11.44
N THR A 38 -40.62 -2.14 10.88
CA THR A 38 -40.93 -2.28 9.46
C THR A 38 -40.35 -1.18 8.57
N LYS A 39 -39.40 -0.37 9.12
CA LYS A 39 -38.76 0.70 8.36
C LYS A 39 -37.81 0.13 7.30
N THR A 40 -38.09 0.45 6.05
CA THR A 40 -37.19 0.23 4.92
C THR A 40 -36.15 1.36 4.87
N GLY A 41 -34.90 1.01 4.53
CA GLY A 41 -33.80 1.96 4.45
C GLY A 41 -32.80 1.82 5.63
N THR A 42 -31.81 2.71 5.67
CA THR A 42 -30.84 2.79 6.77
C THR A 42 -31.29 3.83 7.78
N TYR A 43 -31.36 3.47 9.05
CA TYR A 43 -31.65 4.40 10.15
C TYR A 43 -30.85 4.06 11.39
N THR A 44 -30.62 5.06 12.24
CA THR A 44 -29.94 4.91 13.53
C THR A 44 -30.92 5.07 14.67
N ARG A 45 -30.74 4.30 15.73
CA ARG A 45 -31.41 4.43 17.02
C ARG A 45 -30.37 4.69 18.08
N THR A 46 -30.62 5.67 18.93
CA THR A 46 -29.74 6.01 20.04
C THR A 46 -30.49 5.78 21.36
N GLN A 47 -29.83 5.11 22.31
CA GLN A 47 -30.37 4.91 23.66
C GLN A 47 -29.28 5.10 24.70
N GLU A 48 -29.62 5.72 25.82
CA GLU A 48 -28.70 5.83 26.95
C GLU A 48 -28.59 4.49 27.67
N SER A 49 -27.36 4.16 28.07
CA SER A 49 -27.06 2.98 28.88
C SER A 49 -26.44 3.42 30.20
N ALA A 50 -26.93 2.84 31.30
CA ALA A 50 -26.36 3.07 32.64
C ALA A 50 -25.01 2.36 32.85
N THR A 51 -24.56 1.55 31.89
CA THR A 51 -23.31 0.79 31.97
C THR A 51 -22.39 1.14 30.83
N VAL A 52 -21.07 1.15 31.10
CA VAL A 52 -20.06 1.21 30.04
C VAL A 52 -19.97 -0.13 29.33
N PRO A 53 -19.53 -0.14 28.03
CA PRO A 53 -19.27 -1.38 27.35
C PRO A 53 -18.20 -2.19 28.11
N ASN A 54 -18.37 -3.50 28.09
CA ASN A 54 -17.35 -4.40 28.63
C ASN A 54 -16.11 -4.39 27.70
N ASP A 55 -15.00 -4.90 28.22
CA ASP A 55 -13.73 -4.93 27.47
C ASP A 55 -13.83 -5.64 26.12
N VAL A 56 -14.67 -6.68 26.02
CA VAL A 56 -14.87 -7.40 24.76
C VAL A 56 -15.46 -6.47 23.70
N ALA A 57 -16.45 -5.65 24.05
CA ALA A 57 -17.06 -4.71 23.14
C ALA A 57 -16.07 -3.57 22.77
N ILE A 58 -15.25 -3.12 23.71
CA ILE A 58 -14.22 -2.11 23.45
C ILE A 58 -13.15 -2.68 22.51
N ILE A 59 -12.67 -3.91 22.76
CA ILE A 59 -11.71 -4.61 21.92
C ILE A 59 -12.26 -4.82 20.50
N ASP A 60 -13.54 -5.19 20.38
CA ASP A 60 -14.18 -5.35 19.07
C ASP A 60 -14.18 -4.02 18.29
N ASN A 61 -14.44 -2.90 18.95
CA ASN A 61 -14.37 -1.59 18.33
C ASN A 61 -12.93 -1.20 17.94
N ILE A 62 -11.95 -1.48 18.79
CA ILE A 62 -10.53 -1.29 18.45
C ILE A 62 -10.17 -2.13 17.19
N ASN A 63 -10.57 -3.40 17.17
CA ASN A 63 -10.32 -4.27 16.03
C ASN A 63 -10.97 -3.74 14.74
N LYS A 64 -12.18 -3.15 14.81
CA LYS A 64 -12.79 -2.50 13.63
C LYS A 64 -11.91 -1.41 13.04
N VAL A 65 -11.30 -0.57 13.88
CA VAL A 65 -10.35 0.47 13.42
C VAL A 65 -9.12 -0.18 12.77
N TYR A 66 -8.54 -1.19 13.42
CA TYR A 66 -7.36 -1.87 12.89
C TYR A 66 -7.67 -2.62 11.58
N GLN A 67 -8.83 -3.27 11.47
CA GLN A 67 -9.29 -3.89 10.22
C GLN A 67 -9.44 -2.87 9.09
N GLN A 68 -10.00 -1.70 9.40
CA GLN A 68 -10.18 -0.64 8.41
C GLN A 68 -8.86 -0.14 7.83
N PHE A 69 -7.86 0.11 8.68
CA PHE A 69 -6.62 0.77 8.31
C PHE A 69 -5.44 -0.19 8.05
N TYR A 70 -5.40 -1.32 8.73
CA TYR A 70 -4.30 -2.30 8.61
C TYR A 70 -4.76 -3.65 8.03
N GLY A 71 -6.07 -3.85 7.84
CA GLY A 71 -6.63 -5.09 7.27
C GLY A 71 -6.51 -6.32 8.18
N ARG A 72 -6.25 -6.11 9.47
CA ARG A 72 -6.12 -7.15 10.49
C ARG A 72 -6.67 -6.69 11.84
N ASP A 73 -6.87 -7.60 12.76
CA ASP A 73 -7.14 -7.26 14.16
C ASP A 73 -5.88 -6.67 14.82
N ALA A 74 -6.09 -5.89 15.88
CA ALA A 74 -5.02 -5.40 16.72
C ALA A 74 -4.29 -6.57 17.39
N SER A 75 -2.96 -6.51 17.45
CA SER A 75 -2.14 -7.47 18.18
C SER A 75 -2.33 -7.32 19.68
N ASN A 76 -1.91 -8.33 20.46
CA ASN A 76 -1.99 -8.29 21.92
C ASN A 76 -1.28 -7.06 22.52
N ASP A 77 -0.15 -6.64 21.94
CA ASP A 77 0.60 -5.49 22.45
C ASP A 77 -0.08 -4.17 22.11
N GLU A 78 -0.68 -4.07 20.91
CA GLU A 78 -1.52 -2.94 20.52
C GLU A 78 -2.78 -2.86 21.39
N LEU A 79 -3.45 -3.98 21.65
CA LEU A 79 -4.60 -4.01 22.56
C LEU A 79 -4.23 -3.60 23.99
N LYS A 80 -3.07 -4.04 24.52
CA LYS A 80 -2.58 -3.60 25.83
C LYS A 80 -2.34 -2.09 25.89
N ALA A 81 -1.89 -1.49 24.80
CA ALA A 81 -1.64 -0.06 24.71
C ALA A 81 -2.93 0.74 24.58
N GLU A 82 -3.89 0.29 23.76
CA GLU A 82 -5.08 1.08 23.42
C GLU A 82 -6.25 0.89 24.39
N LEU A 83 -6.44 -0.31 24.95
CA LEU A 83 -7.58 -0.63 25.80
C LEU A 83 -7.72 0.26 27.05
N PRO A 84 -6.63 0.58 27.80
CA PRO A 84 -6.74 1.48 28.96
C PRO A 84 -7.21 2.89 28.58
N ALA A 85 -6.72 3.42 27.46
CA ALA A 85 -7.11 4.75 26.96
C ALA A 85 -8.59 4.75 26.53
N ALA A 86 -9.01 3.73 25.77
CA ALA A 86 -10.40 3.57 25.36
C ALA A 86 -11.36 3.44 26.54
N ARG A 87 -11.00 2.67 27.59
CA ARG A 87 -11.78 2.58 28.82
C ARG A 87 -11.91 3.92 29.54
N ALA A 88 -10.81 4.71 29.59
CA ALA A 88 -10.79 5.99 30.27
C ALA A 88 -11.80 6.98 29.66
N MET A 89 -12.04 6.91 28.35
CA MET A 89 -12.99 7.78 27.65
C MET A 89 -14.45 7.54 28.06
N TYR A 90 -14.79 6.33 28.53
CA TYR A 90 -16.11 6.00 29.05
C TYR A 90 -16.31 6.42 30.54
N LYS A 91 -15.23 6.83 31.20
CA LYS A 91 -15.33 7.37 32.55
C LYS A 91 -15.61 8.89 32.47
N GLY A 92 -16.85 9.30 32.73
CA GLY A 92 -17.18 10.72 32.79
C GLY A 92 -16.39 11.45 33.89
N SER A 93 -16.26 12.76 33.76
CA SER A 93 -15.55 13.66 34.71
C SER A 93 -16.01 13.53 36.16
N ASN A 94 -17.20 13.01 36.38
CA ASN A 94 -17.82 12.80 37.70
C ASN A 94 -17.67 11.35 38.23
N GLY A 95 -16.82 10.53 37.60
CA GLY A 95 -16.66 9.12 38.01
C GLY A 95 -17.85 8.21 37.69
N GLN A 96 -18.92 8.75 37.11
CA GLN A 96 -20.06 7.97 36.65
C GLN A 96 -19.79 7.40 35.27
N SER A 97 -19.83 6.09 35.18
CA SER A 97 -19.66 5.36 33.92
C SER A 97 -21.01 5.27 33.23
N LYS A 98 -21.25 6.13 32.25
CA LYS A 98 -22.43 6.07 31.37
C LYS A 98 -21.97 5.97 29.93
N SER A 99 -22.73 5.28 29.11
CA SER A 99 -22.52 5.23 27.68
C SER A 99 -23.84 5.45 26.94
N THR A 100 -23.73 5.88 25.70
CA THR A 100 -24.84 5.96 24.76
C THR A 100 -24.65 4.88 23.71
N ILE A 101 -25.62 4.03 23.51
CA ILE A 101 -25.58 2.99 22.47
C ILE A 101 -26.23 3.55 21.20
N GLN A 102 -25.49 3.56 20.12
CA GLN A 102 -25.99 3.89 18.79
C GLN A 102 -26.05 2.62 17.93
N GLU A 103 -27.26 2.22 17.57
CA GLU A 103 -27.53 1.06 16.74
C GLU A 103 -27.89 1.52 15.32
N THR A 104 -27.25 0.93 14.33
CA THR A 104 -27.55 1.18 12.92
C THR A 104 -28.30 -0.02 12.33
N TYR A 105 -29.43 0.25 11.70
CA TYR A 105 -30.28 -0.73 11.07
C TYR A 105 -30.34 -0.51 9.57
N LYS A 106 -30.34 -1.60 8.79
CA LYS A 106 -30.59 -1.59 7.35
C LYS A 106 -31.75 -2.53 7.05
N ASN A 107 -32.83 -2.00 6.52
CA ASN A 107 -34.06 -2.75 6.25
C ASN A 107 -34.57 -3.52 7.48
N GLY A 108 -34.51 -2.91 8.65
CA GLY A 108 -34.96 -3.49 9.91
C GLY A 108 -33.99 -4.51 10.54
N VAL A 109 -32.83 -4.75 9.92
CA VAL A 109 -31.78 -5.64 10.45
C VAL A 109 -30.71 -4.77 11.09
N LEU A 110 -30.29 -5.09 12.32
CA LEU A 110 -29.16 -4.46 13.02
C LEU A 110 -27.87 -4.79 12.24
N THR A 111 -27.17 -3.77 11.79
CA THR A 111 -25.93 -3.91 11.00
C THR A 111 -24.71 -3.42 11.74
N ASP A 112 -24.88 -2.48 12.70
CA ASP A 112 -23.76 -1.95 13.49
C ASP A 112 -24.26 -1.48 14.85
N THR A 113 -23.37 -1.58 15.86
CA THR A 113 -23.59 -1.08 17.21
C THR A 113 -22.34 -0.31 17.65
N LYS A 114 -22.50 0.98 17.93
CA LYS A 114 -21.45 1.84 18.48
C LYS A 114 -21.75 2.18 19.93
N TYR A 115 -20.72 2.14 20.75
CA TYR A 115 -20.78 2.62 22.12
C TYR A 115 -20.12 4.00 22.18
N LEU A 116 -20.92 5.02 22.46
CA LEU A 116 -20.49 6.41 22.59
C LEU A 116 -20.29 6.74 24.07
N THR A 117 -19.54 7.79 24.36
CA THR A 117 -19.44 8.36 25.70
C THR A 117 -20.82 8.90 26.18
N ALA A 118 -20.93 9.28 27.43
CA ALA A 118 -22.14 9.90 27.92
C ALA A 118 -22.55 11.17 27.14
N ASP A 119 -21.56 11.90 26.63
CA ASP A 119 -21.74 13.11 25.81
C ASP A 119 -21.93 12.81 24.33
N GLY A 120 -22.12 11.55 23.94
CA GLY A 120 -22.34 11.14 22.56
C GLY A 120 -21.10 11.14 21.66
N GLN A 121 -19.90 11.26 22.23
CA GLN A 121 -18.64 11.18 21.46
C GLN A 121 -18.27 9.74 21.16
N ASP A 122 -17.73 9.47 19.98
CA ASP A 122 -17.17 8.17 19.62
C ASP A 122 -15.72 8.06 20.14
N PRO A 123 -15.44 7.20 21.13
CA PRO A 123 -14.07 7.05 21.67
C PRO A 123 -13.08 6.53 20.65
N MET A 124 -13.56 5.88 19.58
CA MET A 124 -12.69 5.35 18.54
C MET A 124 -12.15 6.43 17.59
N LEU A 125 -12.76 7.64 17.56
CA LEU A 125 -12.26 8.75 16.74
C LEU A 125 -10.82 9.13 17.11
N ALA A 126 -10.48 9.18 18.38
CA ALA A 126 -9.11 9.49 18.82
C ALA A 126 -8.12 8.39 18.39
N LEU A 127 -8.55 7.13 18.40
CA LEU A 127 -7.75 6.01 17.89
C LEU A 127 -7.62 6.09 16.38
N GLU A 128 -8.71 6.37 15.66
CA GLU A 128 -8.66 6.58 14.21
C GLU A 128 -7.70 7.70 13.82
N ASP A 129 -7.77 8.83 14.51
CA ASP A 129 -6.89 9.98 14.25
C ASP A 129 -5.42 9.64 14.53
N LYS A 130 -5.14 8.89 15.59
CA LYS A 130 -3.80 8.38 15.92
C LYS A 130 -3.29 7.45 14.82
N VAL A 131 -4.12 6.50 14.38
CA VAL A 131 -3.78 5.55 13.29
C VAL A 131 -3.55 6.30 11.98
N LYS A 132 -4.43 7.24 11.61
CA LYS A 132 -4.29 8.08 10.41
C LYS A 132 -3.01 8.92 10.45
N ALA A 133 -2.68 9.50 11.60
CA ALA A 133 -1.43 10.26 11.77
C ALA A 133 -0.19 9.37 11.60
N GLY A 134 -0.21 8.16 12.17
CA GLY A 134 0.84 7.17 11.97
C GLY A 134 1.00 6.77 10.51
N LEU A 135 -0.11 6.48 9.82
CA LEU A 135 -0.12 6.19 8.38
C LEU A 135 0.46 7.35 7.57
N ALA A 136 -0.04 8.57 7.80
CA ALA A 136 0.38 9.77 7.06
C ALA A 136 1.87 10.11 7.26
N SER A 137 2.46 9.72 8.39
CA SER A 137 3.90 9.87 8.66
C SER A 137 4.76 8.71 8.13
N GLY A 138 4.15 7.70 7.50
CA GLY A 138 4.84 6.50 7.01
C GLY A 138 5.19 5.47 8.09
N GLN A 139 4.65 5.62 9.29
CA GLN A 139 4.87 4.72 10.44
C GLN A 139 3.85 3.58 10.50
N SER A 140 3.47 3.05 9.35
CA SER A 140 2.59 1.88 9.27
C SER A 140 3.31 0.62 9.75
N PRO A 141 2.62 -0.32 10.41
CA PRO A 141 3.12 -1.68 10.53
C PRO A 141 3.50 -2.25 9.18
N VAL A 142 4.58 -3.00 9.12
CA VAL A 142 5.08 -3.60 7.88
C VAL A 142 5.16 -5.11 8.01
N ASN A 143 4.96 -5.80 6.88
CA ASN A 143 5.15 -7.24 6.79
C ASN A 143 6.65 -7.60 6.68
N LYS A 144 6.95 -8.90 6.55
CA LYS A 144 8.33 -9.42 6.42
C LYS A 144 9.10 -8.86 5.20
N LEU A 145 8.41 -8.33 4.20
CA LEU A 145 8.99 -7.71 3.01
C LEU A 145 9.12 -6.19 3.15
N ASN A 146 8.96 -5.65 4.34
CA ASN A 146 8.98 -4.22 4.63
C ASN A 146 7.91 -3.40 3.87
N ILE A 147 6.83 -4.06 3.46
CA ILE A 147 5.67 -3.43 2.81
C ILE A 147 4.65 -3.08 3.90
N PRO A 148 4.06 -1.87 3.89
CA PRO A 148 2.99 -1.48 4.81
C PRO A 148 1.82 -2.47 4.80
N GLU A 149 1.22 -2.70 5.94
CA GLU A 149 0.03 -3.54 6.07
C GLU A 149 -1.22 -2.81 5.55
N GLY A 150 -2.24 -3.57 5.20
CA GLY A 150 -3.56 -3.06 4.81
C GLY A 150 -3.59 -2.26 3.49
N PRO A 151 -4.50 -1.27 3.39
CA PRO A 151 -4.64 -0.44 2.19
C PRO A 151 -3.36 0.29 1.80
N ALA A 152 -2.56 0.76 2.77
CA ALA A 152 -1.29 1.43 2.51
C ALA A 152 -0.31 0.55 1.73
N GLY A 153 -0.31 -0.77 1.95
CA GLY A 153 0.54 -1.70 1.22
C GLY A 153 0.21 -1.76 -0.27
N LYS A 154 -1.07 -1.70 -0.63
CA LYS A 154 -1.49 -1.64 -2.04
C LYS A 154 -0.98 -0.38 -2.72
N TYR A 155 -1.17 0.77 -2.08
CA TYR A 155 -0.68 2.05 -2.62
C TYR A 155 0.84 2.08 -2.71
N PHE A 156 1.55 1.53 -1.71
CA PHE A 156 3.02 1.43 -1.74
C PHE A 156 3.50 0.68 -2.99
N VAL A 157 2.96 -0.51 -3.26
CA VAL A 157 3.34 -1.31 -4.44
C VAL A 157 2.99 -0.58 -5.74
N GLN A 158 1.81 0.04 -5.83
CA GLN A 158 1.39 0.81 -7.00
C GLN A 158 2.30 2.01 -7.26
N LEU A 159 2.64 2.80 -6.22
CA LEU A 159 3.51 3.97 -6.36
C LEU A 159 4.94 3.58 -6.73
N LYS A 160 5.47 2.49 -6.15
CA LYS A 160 6.80 1.96 -6.52
C LYS A 160 6.81 1.50 -7.98
N GLY A 161 5.77 0.81 -8.43
CA GLY A 161 5.62 0.40 -9.83
C GLY A 161 5.57 1.61 -10.77
N LEU A 162 4.69 2.58 -10.47
CA LEU A 162 4.56 3.81 -11.26
C LEU A 162 5.89 4.60 -11.32
N ALA A 163 6.60 4.72 -10.21
CA ALA A 163 7.89 5.38 -10.16
C ALA A 163 8.93 4.66 -11.03
N MET A 164 8.97 3.32 -10.95
CA MET A 164 9.86 2.51 -11.80
C MET A 164 9.52 2.65 -13.29
N ASP A 165 8.24 2.64 -13.67
CA ASP A 165 7.79 2.79 -15.05
C ASP A 165 8.05 4.20 -15.60
N ASN A 166 8.28 5.17 -14.72
CA ASN A 166 8.65 6.53 -15.08
C ASN A 166 10.13 6.88 -14.81
N GLY A 167 10.96 5.89 -14.51
CA GLY A 167 12.41 6.07 -14.31
C GLY A 167 12.76 6.91 -13.08
N ILE A 168 11.85 7.00 -12.08
CA ILE A 168 12.01 7.73 -10.84
C ILE A 168 12.43 6.78 -9.72
N ASN A 169 13.53 7.11 -9.06
CA ASN A 169 13.97 6.36 -7.87
C ASN A 169 13.20 6.87 -6.65
N LEU A 170 12.03 6.26 -6.38
CA LEU A 170 11.24 6.55 -5.19
C LEU A 170 11.77 5.73 -4.02
N SER A 171 12.27 6.38 -2.98
CA SER A 171 12.74 5.70 -1.76
C SER A 171 11.58 4.97 -1.07
N ASP A 172 11.89 3.91 -0.32
CA ASP A 172 10.86 3.16 0.41
C ASP A 172 10.17 4.03 1.45
N ASP A 173 10.90 4.89 2.15
CA ASP A 173 10.33 5.76 3.17
C ASP A 173 9.38 6.79 2.57
N THR A 174 9.76 7.41 1.43
CA THR A 174 8.87 8.32 0.71
C THR A 174 7.64 7.58 0.17
N ALA A 175 7.83 6.37 -0.37
CA ALA A 175 6.73 5.54 -0.85
C ALA A 175 5.76 5.15 0.27
N LYS A 176 6.27 4.80 1.47
CA LYS A 176 5.46 4.52 2.66
C LYS A 176 4.67 5.74 3.11
N THR A 177 5.31 6.91 3.15
CA THR A 177 4.67 8.17 3.52
C THR A 177 3.53 8.50 2.56
N TYR A 178 3.77 8.47 1.26
CA TYR A 178 2.73 8.72 0.26
C TYR A 178 1.59 7.70 0.32
N ALA A 179 1.93 6.42 0.41
CA ALA A 179 0.95 5.35 0.55
C ALA A 179 0.09 5.49 1.80
N GLY A 180 0.72 5.86 2.92
CA GLY A 180 0.04 6.13 4.18
C GLY A 180 -0.87 7.34 4.11
N GLN A 181 -0.45 8.44 3.49
CA GLN A 181 -1.26 9.64 3.28
C GLN A 181 -2.52 9.34 2.45
N ILE A 182 -2.38 8.53 1.39
CA ILE A 182 -3.53 8.11 0.57
C ILE A 182 -4.46 7.21 1.41
N ALA A 183 -3.91 6.23 2.13
CA ALA A 183 -4.69 5.32 2.96
C ALA A 183 -5.40 6.02 4.12
N ALA A 184 -4.79 7.06 4.69
CA ALA A 184 -5.38 7.92 5.70
C ALA A 184 -6.43 8.91 5.14
N GLY A 185 -6.51 9.06 3.81
CA GLY A 185 -7.39 10.02 3.14
C GLY A 185 -6.96 11.48 3.31
N THR A 186 -5.70 11.74 3.71
CA THR A 186 -5.15 13.09 3.88
C THR A 186 -4.69 13.71 2.56
N VAL A 187 -4.35 12.87 1.58
CA VAL A 187 -3.95 13.29 0.24
C VAL A 187 -4.65 12.40 -0.80
N ASP A 188 -5.13 13.00 -1.87
CA ASP A 188 -5.72 12.25 -2.99
C ASP A 188 -4.64 11.50 -3.78
N GLN A 189 -4.95 10.27 -4.22
CA GLN A 189 -4.02 9.43 -4.99
C GLN A 189 -3.53 10.13 -6.27
N ASN A 190 -4.42 10.84 -6.98
CA ASN A 190 -4.04 11.53 -8.23
C ASN A 190 -3.03 12.65 -7.98
N THR A 191 -3.08 13.31 -6.82
CA THR A 191 -2.09 14.32 -6.43
C THR A 191 -0.68 13.72 -6.37
N ILE A 192 -0.54 12.56 -5.74
CA ILE A 192 0.76 11.86 -5.65
C ILE A 192 1.21 11.35 -7.03
N VAL A 193 0.29 10.75 -7.80
CA VAL A 193 0.57 10.29 -9.17
C VAL A 193 1.07 11.45 -10.04
N ASN A 194 0.40 12.62 -9.97
CA ASN A 194 0.81 13.81 -10.71
C ASN A 194 2.18 14.33 -10.24
N THR A 195 2.48 14.28 -8.94
CA THR A 195 3.79 14.65 -8.39
C THR A 195 4.90 13.75 -8.97
N LEU A 196 4.67 12.43 -9.03
CA LEU A 196 5.62 11.49 -9.63
C LEU A 196 5.80 11.75 -11.14
N ARG A 197 4.71 11.99 -11.87
CA ARG A 197 4.78 12.35 -13.31
C ARG A 197 5.52 13.66 -13.55
N GLN A 198 5.30 14.68 -12.73
CA GLN A 198 6.05 15.93 -12.81
C GLN A 198 7.54 15.71 -12.57
N SER A 199 7.89 14.87 -11.60
CA SER A 199 9.29 14.50 -11.32
C SER A 199 9.91 13.80 -12.53
N ALA A 200 9.16 12.88 -13.18
CA ALA A 200 9.59 12.21 -14.41
C ALA A 200 9.75 13.20 -15.57
N ALA A 201 8.79 14.10 -15.77
CA ALA A 201 8.83 15.11 -16.81
C ALA A 201 10.01 16.10 -16.62
N SER A 202 10.38 16.37 -15.37
CA SER A 202 11.56 17.18 -15.04
C SER A 202 12.87 16.43 -15.29
N ALA A 203 12.90 15.12 -15.02
CA ALA A 203 14.07 14.27 -15.26
C ALA A 203 14.28 13.98 -16.76
N PHE A 204 13.21 13.99 -17.55
CA PHE A 204 13.22 13.70 -18.98
C PHE A 204 12.49 14.79 -19.78
N PRO A 205 13.05 16.02 -19.84
CA PRO A 205 12.37 17.18 -20.43
C PRO A 205 12.00 16.99 -21.92
N GLN A 206 12.75 16.16 -22.65
CA GLN A 206 12.46 15.82 -24.05
C GLN A 206 11.17 15.02 -24.26
N TYR A 207 10.62 14.41 -23.18
CA TYR A 207 9.35 13.67 -23.17
C TYR A 207 8.27 14.33 -22.31
N GLN A 208 8.49 15.57 -21.86
CA GLN A 208 7.63 16.23 -20.90
C GLN A 208 6.16 16.22 -21.30
N ASP A 209 5.85 16.52 -22.55
CA ASP A 209 4.47 16.60 -23.05
C ASP A 209 3.81 15.21 -23.08
N GLN A 210 4.55 14.19 -23.47
CA GLN A 210 4.08 12.79 -23.48
C GLN A 210 3.82 12.29 -22.08
N ILE A 211 4.73 12.55 -21.13
CA ILE A 211 4.57 12.16 -19.72
C ILE A 211 3.39 12.91 -19.08
N LYS A 212 3.23 14.20 -19.35
CA LYS A 212 2.11 14.99 -18.85
C LYS A 212 0.77 14.56 -19.45
N SER A 213 0.75 14.05 -20.69
CA SER A 213 -0.45 13.46 -21.29
C SER A 213 -0.83 12.09 -20.71
N GLY A 214 0.00 11.54 -19.81
CA GLY A 214 -0.28 10.30 -19.10
C GLY A 214 0.47 9.07 -19.65
N LEU A 215 1.38 9.25 -20.62
CA LEU A 215 2.21 8.17 -21.14
C LEU A 215 3.37 7.90 -20.17
N ASP A 216 3.58 6.65 -19.78
CA ASP A 216 4.70 6.28 -18.94
C ASP A 216 6.00 6.23 -19.75
N LEU A 217 7.12 6.61 -19.12
CA LEU A 217 8.44 6.61 -19.77
C LEU A 217 8.83 5.21 -20.26
N ARG A 218 8.39 4.15 -19.57
CA ARG A 218 8.61 2.76 -20.01
C ARG A 218 8.00 2.48 -21.38
N SER A 219 6.81 3.00 -21.65
CA SER A 219 6.17 2.88 -22.98
C SER A 219 6.94 3.62 -24.06
N ILE A 220 7.52 4.77 -23.73
CA ILE A 220 8.41 5.54 -24.63
C ILE A 220 9.70 4.76 -24.90
N ALA A 221 10.22 4.10 -23.87
CA ALA A 221 11.46 3.32 -23.93
C ALA A 221 11.29 1.92 -24.56
N ASP A 222 10.06 1.47 -24.79
CA ASP A 222 9.78 0.11 -25.25
C ASP A 222 10.60 -0.31 -26.49
N PRO A 223 10.77 0.48 -27.55
CA PRO A 223 11.62 0.12 -28.70
C PRO A 223 13.07 -0.18 -28.29
N TYR A 224 13.62 0.55 -27.33
CA TYR A 224 14.97 0.34 -26.81
C TYR A 224 15.05 -0.91 -25.94
N ILE A 225 14.04 -1.14 -25.10
CA ILE A 225 13.93 -2.34 -24.27
C ILE A 225 13.85 -3.60 -25.15
N GLN A 226 13.03 -3.58 -26.21
CA GLN A 226 12.90 -4.69 -27.13
C GLN A 226 14.19 -4.95 -27.91
N SER A 227 14.85 -3.89 -28.40
CA SER A 227 16.12 -4.00 -29.09
C SER A 227 17.21 -4.56 -28.16
N MET A 228 17.29 -4.06 -26.94
CA MET A 228 18.24 -4.55 -25.93
C MET A 228 17.96 -6.02 -25.56
N SER A 229 16.70 -6.39 -25.36
CA SER A 229 16.29 -7.76 -25.10
C SER A 229 16.74 -8.71 -26.21
N LYS A 230 16.53 -8.32 -27.47
CA LYS A 230 16.88 -9.12 -28.63
C LYS A 230 18.40 -9.26 -28.82
N ILE A 231 19.14 -8.17 -28.66
CA ILE A 231 20.59 -8.14 -28.94
C ILE A 231 21.38 -8.79 -27.81
N LEU A 232 21.03 -8.46 -26.54
CA LEU A 232 21.75 -8.98 -25.38
C LEU A 232 21.15 -10.30 -24.84
N GLU A 233 20.08 -10.81 -25.44
CA GLU A 233 19.40 -12.06 -25.05
C GLU A 233 18.94 -12.03 -23.58
N ILE A 234 18.51 -10.85 -23.10
CA ILE A 234 18.01 -10.63 -21.75
C ILE A 234 16.48 -10.52 -21.81
N PRO A 235 15.73 -11.20 -20.93
CA PRO A 235 14.27 -11.02 -20.88
C PRO A 235 13.88 -9.55 -20.73
N SER A 236 12.95 -9.06 -21.52
CA SER A 236 12.50 -7.65 -21.48
C SER A 236 11.96 -7.22 -20.10
N THR A 237 11.44 -8.17 -19.34
CA THR A 237 11.00 -7.96 -17.93
C THR A 237 12.16 -7.71 -16.97
N GLY A 238 13.39 -8.13 -17.31
CA GLY A 238 14.60 -7.88 -16.53
C GLY A 238 15.28 -6.55 -16.86
N ILE A 239 14.83 -5.86 -17.92
CA ILE A 239 15.38 -4.57 -18.34
C ILE A 239 14.55 -3.46 -17.69
N ASN A 240 15.20 -2.58 -16.95
CA ASN A 240 14.55 -1.44 -16.30
C ASN A 240 15.11 -0.11 -16.81
N LEU A 241 14.38 0.96 -16.53
CA LEU A 241 14.75 2.33 -16.96
C LEU A 241 15.99 2.91 -16.24
N PHE A 242 16.50 2.20 -15.22
CA PHE A 242 17.75 2.59 -14.53
C PHE A 242 18.97 1.96 -15.15
N ASP A 243 18.82 1.06 -16.12
CA ASP A 243 19.97 0.54 -16.89
C ASP A 243 20.68 1.71 -17.57
N PRO A 244 22.00 1.88 -17.35
CA PRO A 244 22.76 3.02 -17.91
C PRO A 244 22.65 3.09 -19.42
N THR A 245 22.58 1.96 -20.11
CA THR A 245 22.48 1.87 -21.57
C THR A 245 21.12 2.42 -22.05
N ILE A 246 20.03 2.07 -21.38
CA ILE A 246 18.68 2.61 -21.66
C ILE A 246 18.64 4.11 -21.36
N ARG A 247 19.15 4.54 -20.18
CA ARG A 247 19.15 5.95 -19.81
C ARG A 247 19.95 6.82 -20.78
N SER A 248 21.11 6.35 -21.22
CA SER A 248 21.92 7.08 -22.19
C SER A 248 21.26 7.22 -23.56
N ALA A 249 20.44 6.25 -23.96
CA ALA A 249 19.66 6.30 -25.19
C ALA A 249 18.48 7.29 -25.08
N LEU A 250 17.79 7.28 -23.94
CA LEU A 250 16.66 8.18 -23.71
C LEU A 250 17.10 9.63 -23.49
N SER A 251 18.29 9.89 -22.93
CA SER A 251 18.83 11.23 -22.64
C SER A 251 20.15 11.43 -23.38
N TYR A 252 20.11 11.36 -24.70
CA TYR A 252 21.27 11.51 -25.56
C TYR A 252 21.53 12.99 -25.87
N THR A 253 22.77 13.45 -25.69
CA THR A 253 23.17 14.79 -26.11
C THR A 253 23.51 14.78 -27.61
N MET A 254 22.70 15.48 -28.40
CA MET A 254 22.92 15.61 -29.84
C MET A 254 24.11 16.53 -30.17
N ALA A 255 24.56 16.53 -31.41
CA ALA A 255 25.67 17.36 -31.88
C ALA A 255 25.41 18.86 -31.72
N ASP A 256 24.18 19.31 -31.67
CA ASP A 256 23.77 20.71 -31.43
C ASP A 256 23.67 21.05 -29.93
N GLY A 257 24.08 20.15 -29.05
CA GLY A 257 24.03 20.32 -27.60
C GLY A 257 22.67 20.12 -26.93
N LYS A 258 21.62 19.81 -27.69
CA LYS A 258 20.30 19.53 -27.14
C LYS A 258 20.20 18.10 -26.66
N ILE A 259 19.41 17.92 -25.60
CA ILE A 259 19.04 16.58 -25.12
C ILE A 259 17.91 16.03 -26.00
N GLY A 260 18.15 14.88 -26.57
CA GLY A 260 17.17 14.16 -27.38
C GLY A 260 17.25 12.67 -27.17
N THR A 261 16.78 11.92 -28.13
CA THR A 261 16.74 10.44 -28.10
C THR A 261 17.73 9.90 -29.12
N LYS A 262 18.54 8.93 -28.74
CA LYS A 262 19.44 8.23 -29.68
C LYS A 262 18.62 7.47 -30.74
N SER A 263 19.09 7.42 -31.98
CA SER A 263 18.46 6.55 -32.98
C SER A 263 18.54 5.07 -32.57
N ILE A 264 17.53 4.27 -32.93
CA ILE A 264 17.56 2.83 -32.64
C ILE A 264 18.79 2.16 -33.29
N TYR A 265 19.16 2.59 -34.50
CA TYR A 265 20.34 2.07 -35.18
C TYR A 265 21.64 2.33 -34.37
N ASP A 266 21.85 3.55 -33.89
CA ASP A 266 23.03 3.88 -33.06
C ASP A 266 22.99 3.16 -31.73
N PHE A 267 21.82 3.02 -31.15
CA PHE A 267 21.64 2.26 -29.92
C PHE A 267 22.00 0.77 -30.10
N GLU A 268 21.56 0.15 -31.17
CA GLU A 268 21.90 -1.23 -31.48
C GLU A 268 23.40 -1.44 -31.73
N LYS A 269 24.06 -0.44 -32.32
CA LYS A 269 25.52 -0.42 -32.45
C LYS A 269 26.21 -0.39 -31.11
N ASP A 270 25.74 0.47 -30.17
CA ASP A 270 26.27 0.54 -28.82
C ASP A 270 26.05 -0.78 -28.05
N LEU A 271 24.90 -1.43 -28.22
CA LEU A 271 24.62 -2.71 -27.57
C LEU A 271 25.61 -3.81 -27.99
N ARG A 272 26.12 -3.78 -29.22
CA ARG A 272 27.17 -4.71 -29.67
C ARG A 272 28.56 -4.38 -29.10
N GLN A 273 28.71 -3.18 -28.49
CA GLN A 273 29.91 -2.79 -27.75
C GLN A 273 29.75 -2.97 -26.24
N ASP A 274 28.53 -3.28 -25.77
CA ASP A 274 28.24 -3.56 -24.37
C ASP A 274 28.97 -4.83 -23.91
N PRO A 275 29.64 -4.85 -22.74
CA PRO A 275 30.34 -6.04 -22.24
C PRO A 275 29.44 -7.28 -22.11
N ARG A 276 28.13 -7.11 -21.94
CA ARG A 276 27.18 -8.22 -21.88
C ARG A 276 27.02 -8.94 -23.20
N TRP A 277 27.21 -8.25 -24.35
CA TRP A 277 27.01 -8.82 -25.68
C TRP A 277 27.92 -10.01 -25.96
N GLN A 278 29.18 -9.97 -25.49
CA GLN A 278 30.16 -11.06 -25.73
C GLN A 278 29.69 -12.44 -25.20
N TYR A 279 28.77 -12.46 -24.24
CA TYR A 279 28.24 -13.70 -23.66
C TYR A 279 27.01 -14.24 -24.39
N THR A 280 26.47 -13.52 -25.36
CA THR A 280 25.28 -13.90 -26.13
C THR A 280 25.58 -14.98 -27.18
N GLN A 281 24.55 -15.70 -27.60
CA GLN A 281 24.64 -16.58 -28.75
C GLN A 281 24.82 -15.80 -30.06
N ASN A 282 24.21 -14.62 -30.17
CA ASN A 282 24.39 -13.68 -31.27
C ASN A 282 25.87 -13.35 -31.50
N ALA A 283 26.62 -13.02 -30.44
CA ALA A 283 28.04 -12.72 -30.52
C ALA A 283 28.86 -13.92 -31.01
N LYS A 284 28.58 -15.11 -30.48
CA LYS A 284 29.25 -16.34 -30.89
C LYS A 284 29.02 -16.64 -32.35
N GLN A 285 27.79 -16.44 -32.86
CA GLN A 285 27.42 -16.65 -34.22
C GLN A 285 28.09 -15.65 -35.16
N ASP A 286 28.15 -14.37 -34.76
CA ASP A 286 28.86 -13.34 -35.55
C ASP A 286 30.34 -13.62 -35.68
N VAL A 287 31.01 -14.07 -34.59
CA VAL A 287 32.42 -14.52 -34.66
C VAL A 287 32.57 -15.73 -35.59
N SER A 288 31.71 -16.74 -35.46
CA SER A 288 31.74 -17.92 -36.32
C SER A 288 31.58 -17.57 -37.82
N ASN A 289 30.60 -16.73 -38.13
CA ASN A 289 30.34 -16.27 -39.49
C ASN A 289 31.51 -15.45 -40.02
N SER A 290 32.14 -14.62 -39.21
CA SER A 290 33.31 -13.83 -39.58
C SER A 290 34.51 -14.71 -39.86
N VAL A 291 34.76 -15.74 -39.05
CA VAL A 291 35.83 -16.71 -39.25
C VAL A 291 35.57 -17.51 -40.54
N GLN A 292 34.34 -17.99 -40.77
CA GLN A 292 33.99 -18.69 -42.00
C GLN A 292 34.24 -17.84 -43.26
N LYS A 293 33.84 -16.55 -43.20
CA LYS A 293 34.04 -15.61 -44.29
C LYS A 293 35.54 -15.38 -44.57
N VAL A 294 36.33 -15.22 -43.56
CA VAL A 294 37.80 -15.09 -43.71
C VAL A 294 38.40 -16.36 -44.32
N LEU A 295 37.99 -17.54 -43.87
CA LEU A 295 38.45 -18.81 -44.42
C LEU A 295 38.05 -18.99 -45.89
N GLN A 296 36.85 -18.53 -46.27
CA GLN A 296 36.42 -18.53 -47.70
C GLN A 296 37.26 -17.53 -48.53
N ASP A 297 37.48 -16.33 -48.04
CA ASP A 297 38.28 -15.30 -48.71
C ASP A 297 39.75 -15.74 -48.92
N PHE A 298 40.28 -16.58 -48.03
CA PHE A 298 41.61 -17.18 -48.16
C PHE A 298 41.62 -18.51 -48.90
N GLY A 299 40.46 -19.01 -49.41
CA GLY A 299 40.38 -20.23 -50.18
C GLY A 299 40.52 -21.54 -49.39
N PHE A 300 40.37 -21.48 -48.04
CA PHE A 300 40.41 -22.67 -47.18
C PHE A 300 39.10 -23.42 -47.10
N MET A 301 38.02 -22.86 -47.62
CA MET A 301 36.70 -23.50 -47.73
C MET A 301 36.16 -23.26 -49.14
N GLY A 302 35.97 -24.34 -49.87
CA GLY A 302 35.36 -24.38 -51.19
C GLY A 302 33.90 -24.87 -51.13
#